data_2d8ad76a124176e8cb581f15376f66ba
#
_entry.id   2d8ad76a124176e8cb581f15376f66ba
#
_cell.length_a   1.000
_cell.length_b   1.000
_cell.length_c   1.000
_cell.angle_alpha   90.00
_cell.angle_beta   90.00
_cell.angle_gamma   90.00
#
_symmetry.space_group_name_H-M   'P 1'
#
loop_
_entity.id
_entity.type
_entity.pdbx_description
1 polymer ?
#
loop_
_entity_poly.entity_id
_entity_poly.type
_entity_poly.pdbx_seq_one_letter_code
_entity_poly.pdbx_strand_id
1 'polypeptide(L)'
;CRHLSKVGCSDAADALNAADADSFVEQLRLLAEAAEVPAYLPDLARAERARHELSEEHRQRPLQQPADAFAINPTLQLIEVGWQSLPELLDGANLEPEPSPQMLMFWRHPVTRTPEMKSASPAELLALKIVTEQLEPVEIAASHDRPVGVIDEAVDSAVRKGLLLAPSSKLRRNTSKLQSSAVTTEAFIEAEVFTLQWHITHRCDLHCRHCYDRSDRKDVDPKQGLEVLDQMRRFCLEHRVAGQVSFSGGNPFLHPDFLMLYQAAHERNLNLAILGNPVSEAQVDAMLQIAKPAFFQVSLEGLEEHNDHIRGRGSYQSVLDFLELLKKKHVYTMVMLTLTRSNLDQVLPLAEVLRDRVDLFTYNRLAMVGEGANLETPQPEEYHRFVIDYLKARKTNPIMAVKDSLINIELEKQRHNLFGGCTGFGCGAAFNFV
;
A
#
# COMPACT_ATOMS: atom_id res chain seq x y z
N CYS A 1 40.75 4.69 -5.01
CA CYS A 1 41.96 3.85 -5.21
C CYS A 1 41.67 2.38 -5.51
N ARG A 2 40.72 1.70 -4.82
CA ARG A 2 40.43 0.25 -5.07
C ARG A 2 40.02 -0.06 -6.53
N HIS A 3 39.33 0.86 -7.19
CA HIS A 3 38.86 0.67 -8.57
C HIS A 3 39.97 0.88 -9.58
N LEU A 4 40.86 1.86 -9.37
CA LEU A 4 42.05 2.09 -10.22
C LEU A 4 42.91 0.83 -10.33
N SER A 5 43.14 0.13 -9.22
CA SER A 5 43.89 -1.13 -9.26
C SER A 5 43.18 -2.24 -10.02
N LYS A 6 41.83 -2.28 -9.99
CA LYS A 6 41.02 -3.30 -10.72
C LYS A 6 41.04 -3.09 -12.23
N VAL A 7 41.14 -1.85 -12.70
CA VAL A 7 41.18 -1.50 -14.13
C VAL A 7 42.60 -1.39 -14.68
N GLY A 8 43.60 -1.87 -13.95
CA GLY A 8 44.99 -1.92 -14.41
C GLY A 8 45.75 -0.58 -14.42
N CYS A 9 45.21 0.45 -13.73
CA CYS A 9 45.78 1.79 -13.65
C CYS A 9 46.52 2.05 -12.34
N SER A 10 47.30 1.08 -11.86
CA SER A 10 48.08 1.20 -10.62
C SER A 10 49.07 2.38 -10.64
N ASP A 11 49.75 2.59 -11.75
CA ASP A 11 50.74 3.69 -11.89
C ASP A 11 50.07 5.09 -11.85
N ALA A 12 48.84 5.22 -12.36
CA ALA A 12 48.06 6.42 -12.21
C ALA A 12 47.59 6.66 -10.77
N ALA A 13 47.38 5.61 -10.00
CA ALA A 13 47.02 5.73 -8.59
C ALA A 13 48.17 6.25 -7.73
N ASP A 14 49.42 5.90 -8.08
CA ASP A 14 50.62 6.40 -7.41
C ASP A 14 50.97 7.85 -7.78
N ALA A 15 50.54 8.30 -8.98
CA ALA A 15 50.72 9.68 -9.46
C ALA A 15 49.70 10.67 -8.82
N LEU A 16 48.58 10.19 -8.25
CA LEU A 16 47.59 11.03 -7.63
C LEU A 16 48.03 11.57 -6.28
N ASN A 17 48.39 12.85 -6.25
CA ASN A 17 48.80 13.57 -5.03
C ASN A 17 47.77 14.66 -4.71
N ALA A 18 46.56 14.25 -4.32
CA ALA A 18 45.47 15.15 -4.00
C ALA A 18 45.42 15.53 -2.53
N ALA A 19 45.33 16.82 -2.22
CA ALA A 19 45.19 17.33 -0.87
C ALA A 19 43.80 17.13 -0.28
N ASP A 20 42.81 17.05 -1.15
CA ASP A 20 41.38 16.87 -0.81
C ASP A 20 40.61 16.13 -1.93
N ALA A 21 39.34 15.84 -1.68
CA ALA A 21 38.53 15.09 -2.62
C ALA A 21 38.21 15.81 -3.93
N ASP A 22 38.14 17.15 -3.92
CA ASP A 22 37.90 17.94 -5.12
C ASP A 22 39.11 17.94 -6.05
N SER A 23 40.31 18.13 -5.47
CA SER A 23 41.61 18.01 -6.18
C SER A 23 41.77 16.61 -6.77
N PHE A 24 41.33 15.58 -6.08
CA PHE A 24 41.38 14.16 -6.55
C PHE A 24 40.51 13.96 -7.80
N VAL A 25 39.26 14.42 -7.78
CA VAL A 25 38.36 14.32 -8.93
C VAL A 25 38.91 15.11 -10.14
N GLU A 26 39.46 16.31 -9.94
CA GLU A 26 40.03 17.11 -10.98
C GLU A 26 41.27 16.47 -11.60
N GLN A 27 42.17 15.87 -10.80
CA GLN A 27 43.30 15.11 -11.32
C GLN A 27 42.86 13.90 -12.14
N LEU A 28 41.84 13.15 -11.68
CA LEU A 28 41.26 12.06 -12.46
C LEU A 28 40.67 12.54 -13.81
N ARG A 29 40.07 13.72 -13.84
CA ARG A 29 39.54 14.33 -15.08
C ARG A 29 40.65 14.61 -16.08
N LEU A 30 41.77 15.22 -15.64
CA LEU A 30 42.91 15.46 -16.48
C LEU A 30 43.57 14.20 -17.04
N LEU A 31 43.69 13.15 -16.20
CA LEU A 31 44.20 11.85 -16.64
C LEU A 31 43.25 11.16 -17.63
N ALA A 32 41.93 11.30 -17.45
CA ALA A 32 40.95 10.77 -18.36
C ALA A 32 40.97 11.50 -19.73
N GLU A 33 41.16 12.82 -19.74
CA GLU A 33 41.36 13.62 -20.95
C GLU A 33 42.65 13.22 -21.71
N ALA A 34 43.69 12.84 -20.99
CA ALA A 34 44.93 12.31 -21.55
C ALA A 34 44.84 10.81 -21.96
N ALA A 35 43.70 10.17 -21.79
CA ALA A 35 43.47 8.72 -22.00
C ALA A 35 44.38 7.81 -21.18
N GLU A 36 44.89 8.28 -20.05
CA GLU A 36 45.72 7.48 -19.12
C GLU A 36 44.87 6.62 -18.17
N VAL A 37 43.61 7.02 -18.01
CA VAL A 37 42.60 6.26 -17.23
C VAL A 37 41.24 6.22 -17.94
N PRO A 38 40.35 5.25 -17.65
CA PRO A 38 39.01 5.20 -18.21
C PRO A 38 38.21 6.51 -17.98
N ALA A 39 37.52 6.98 -19.00
CA ALA A 39 36.84 8.26 -19.02
C ALA A 39 35.67 8.36 -18.00
N TYR A 40 35.15 7.25 -17.50
CA TYR A 40 34.09 7.21 -16.47
C TYR A 40 34.61 7.41 -15.03
N LEU A 41 35.93 7.29 -14.78
CA LEU A 41 36.48 7.33 -13.42
C LEU A 41 36.25 8.65 -12.68
N PRO A 42 36.28 9.83 -13.27
CA PRO A 42 35.94 11.06 -12.59
C PRO A 42 34.51 11.05 -12.04
N ASP A 43 33.54 10.58 -12.84
CA ASP A 43 32.15 10.48 -12.42
C ASP A 43 31.96 9.40 -11.34
N LEU A 44 32.66 8.27 -11.46
CA LEU A 44 32.65 7.23 -10.43
C LEU A 44 33.21 7.76 -9.09
N ALA A 45 34.29 8.54 -9.12
CA ALA A 45 34.87 9.14 -7.92
C ALA A 45 33.91 10.16 -7.26
N ARG A 46 33.20 10.97 -8.06
CA ARG A 46 32.15 11.86 -7.56
C ARG A 46 31.02 11.10 -6.89
N ALA A 47 30.59 10.01 -7.50
CA ALA A 47 29.53 9.15 -6.96
C ALA A 47 29.99 8.41 -5.69
N GLU A 48 31.22 7.89 -5.63
CA GLU A 48 31.82 7.27 -4.45
C GLU A 48 31.93 8.26 -3.28
N ARG A 49 32.33 9.50 -3.56
CA ARG A 49 32.37 10.57 -2.57
C ARG A 49 31.00 10.88 -1.98
N ALA A 50 29.99 11.09 -2.82
CA ALA A 50 28.65 11.38 -2.34
C ALA A 50 28.10 10.25 -1.45
N ARG A 51 28.36 9.00 -1.84
CA ARG A 51 28.00 7.83 -1.04
C ARG A 51 28.74 7.80 0.31
N HIS A 52 30.01 8.18 0.33
CA HIS A 52 30.81 8.24 1.56
C HIS A 52 30.32 9.35 2.48
N GLU A 53 30.09 10.54 1.99
CA GLU A 53 29.56 11.67 2.76
C GLU A 53 28.22 11.31 3.43
N LEU A 54 27.30 10.68 2.71
CA LEU A 54 26.05 10.19 3.29
C LEU A 54 26.28 9.17 4.41
N SER A 55 27.29 8.31 4.30
CA SER A 55 27.62 7.31 5.31
C SER A 55 28.18 7.95 6.59
N GLU A 56 28.97 9.02 6.46
CA GLU A 56 29.50 9.79 7.60
C GLU A 56 28.42 10.62 8.30
N GLU A 57 27.49 11.23 7.55
CA GLU A 57 26.35 11.98 8.11
C GLU A 57 25.39 11.08 8.87
N HIS A 58 25.52 9.77 8.75
CA HIS A 58 24.68 8.79 9.47
C HIS A 58 24.68 8.99 10.99
N ARG A 59 25.65 9.68 11.54
CA ARG A 59 25.80 9.98 12.97
C ARG A 59 25.03 11.24 13.42
N GLN A 60 24.39 11.98 12.51
CA GLN A 60 23.73 13.24 12.84
C GLN A 60 22.21 13.19 12.61
N ARG A 61 21.47 13.71 13.56
CA ARG A 61 20.02 14.08 13.69
C ARG A 61 18.97 13.28 12.93
N PRO A 62 17.88 12.90 13.59
CA PRO A 62 16.71 12.32 12.90
C PRO A 62 16.14 13.34 11.91
N LEU A 63 15.73 12.85 10.72
CA LEU A 63 14.99 13.64 9.75
C LEU A 63 13.63 13.99 10.36
N GLN A 64 13.33 15.28 10.51
CA GLN A 64 12.05 15.74 11.02
C GLN A 64 11.02 15.73 9.92
N GLN A 65 9.83 15.22 10.21
CA GLN A 65 8.70 15.34 9.30
C GLN A 65 8.32 16.83 9.14
N PRO A 66 8.02 17.28 7.92
CA PRO A 66 7.56 18.65 7.70
C PRO A 66 6.17 18.84 8.31
N ALA A 67 5.89 20.05 8.80
CA ALA A 67 4.64 20.35 9.50
C ALA A 67 3.44 20.41 8.55
N ASP A 68 3.58 21.08 7.40
CA ASP A 68 2.43 21.52 6.60
C ASP A 68 2.45 21.15 5.11
N ALA A 69 3.58 20.85 4.49
CA ALA A 69 3.70 20.51 3.08
C ALA A 69 4.76 19.42 2.86
N PHE A 70 4.74 18.80 1.69
CA PHE A 70 5.85 17.94 1.29
C PHE A 70 7.15 18.72 1.26
N ALA A 71 8.24 18.08 1.68
CA ALA A 71 9.57 18.64 1.62
C ALA A 71 10.54 17.67 0.95
N ILE A 72 11.55 18.21 0.27
CA ILE A 72 12.63 17.38 -0.23
C ILE A 72 13.41 16.81 0.96
N ASN A 73 13.81 15.55 0.86
CA ASN A 73 14.71 14.96 1.85
C ASN A 73 16.01 15.81 1.93
N PRO A 74 16.35 16.40 3.08
CA PRO A 74 17.49 17.33 3.19
C PRO A 74 18.84 16.66 2.94
N THR A 75 18.88 15.32 2.91
CA THR A 75 20.10 14.56 2.59
C THR A 75 20.19 14.21 1.09
N LEU A 76 19.19 14.59 0.29
CA LEU A 76 19.17 14.28 -1.14
C LEU A 76 20.24 15.10 -1.87
N GLN A 77 21.11 14.40 -2.56
CA GLN A 77 22.11 14.96 -3.48
C GLN A 77 21.82 14.45 -4.90
N LEU A 78 21.89 15.34 -5.87
CA LEU A 78 21.75 15.04 -7.29
C LEU A 78 23.10 15.29 -7.98
N ILE A 79 23.60 14.30 -8.73
CA ILE A 79 24.86 14.38 -9.45
C ILE A 79 24.62 14.00 -10.90
N GLU A 80 24.87 14.93 -11.80
CA GLU A 80 24.89 14.64 -13.24
C GLU A 80 26.17 13.88 -13.59
N VAL A 81 26.03 12.77 -14.31
CA VAL A 81 27.12 11.92 -14.77
C VAL A 81 26.94 11.56 -16.24
N GLY A 82 28.04 11.34 -16.95
CA GLY A 82 28.04 11.00 -18.38
C GLY A 82 27.88 9.49 -18.67
N TRP A 83 27.78 8.65 -17.66
CA TRP A 83 27.91 7.18 -17.78
C TRP A 83 26.80 6.46 -17.06
N GLN A 84 26.26 5.39 -17.68
CA GLN A 84 25.33 4.49 -17.01
C GLN A 84 26.05 3.44 -16.15
N SER A 85 25.28 2.72 -15.33
CA SER A 85 25.74 1.59 -14.51
C SER A 85 26.82 1.93 -13.46
N LEU A 86 27.01 3.20 -13.13
CA LEU A 86 27.91 3.57 -12.03
C LEU A 86 27.46 3.08 -10.65
N PRO A 87 26.15 3.04 -10.31
CA PRO A 87 25.68 2.43 -9.07
C PRO A 87 26.07 0.96 -8.93
N GLU A 88 25.87 0.16 -9.96
CA GLU A 88 26.20 -1.27 -9.97
C GLU A 88 27.71 -1.49 -9.82
N LEU A 89 28.49 -0.62 -10.41
CA LEU A 89 29.95 -0.64 -10.30
C LEU A 89 30.42 -0.34 -8.87
N LEU A 90 29.81 0.64 -8.22
CA LEU A 90 30.07 0.97 -6.81
C LEU A 90 29.65 -0.16 -5.86
N ASP A 91 28.64 -0.94 -6.22
CA ASP A 91 28.20 -2.13 -5.48
C ASP A 91 29.06 -3.38 -5.78
N GLY A 92 30.07 -3.23 -6.63
CA GLY A 92 31.08 -4.27 -6.89
C GLY A 92 30.81 -5.14 -8.12
N ALA A 93 29.87 -4.76 -8.97
CA ALA A 93 29.66 -5.43 -10.25
C ALA A 93 30.91 -5.29 -11.15
N ASN A 94 31.19 -6.33 -11.93
CA ASN A 94 32.29 -6.30 -12.90
C ASN A 94 31.68 -6.06 -14.29
N LEU A 95 31.52 -4.78 -14.63
CA LEU A 95 30.95 -4.32 -15.91
C LEU A 95 31.71 -3.08 -16.38
N GLU A 96 31.64 -2.81 -17.66
CA GLU A 96 32.19 -1.60 -18.27
C GLU A 96 31.06 -0.60 -18.51
N PRO A 97 31.11 0.63 -17.92
CA PRO A 97 30.09 1.64 -18.14
C PRO A 97 30.03 2.10 -19.59
N GLU A 98 28.82 2.31 -20.09
CA GLU A 98 28.60 2.90 -21.41
C GLU A 98 28.29 4.40 -21.31
N PRO A 99 28.71 5.22 -22.28
CA PRO A 99 28.38 6.64 -22.33
C PRO A 99 26.86 6.85 -22.42
N SER A 100 26.27 7.38 -21.38
CA SER A 100 24.84 7.72 -21.31
C SER A 100 24.61 8.73 -20.18
N PRO A 101 24.40 10.01 -20.52
CA PRO A 101 24.17 11.05 -19.53
C PRO A 101 22.95 10.73 -18.67
N GLN A 102 23.10 10.80 -17.36
CA GLN A 102 22.02 10.55 -16.40
C GLN A 102 22.23 11.34 -15.10
N MET A 103 21.18 11.41 -14.31
CA MET A 103 21.20 11.98 -12.96
C MET A 103 21.27 10.86 -11.94
N LEU A 104 22.27 10.84 -11.09
CA LEU A 104 22.32 9.97 -9.92
C LEU A 104 21.75 10.68 -8.71
N MET A 105 20.99 9.95 -7.91
CA MET A 105 20.42 10.38 -6.63
C MET A 105 21.08 9.62 -5.49
N PHE A 106 21.44 10.37 -4.45
CA PHE A 106 21.98 9.86 -3.21
C PHE A 106 21.18 10.44 -2.07
N TRP A 107 20.66 9.61 -1.16
CA TRP A 107 19.92 10.09 -0.01
C TRP A 107 19.95 9.08 1.13
N ARG A 108 19.61 9.53 2.34
CA ARG A 108 19.37 8.66 3.47
C ARG A 108 17.89 8.40 3.61
N HIS A 109 17.49 7.13 3.59
CA HIS A 109 16.08 6.77 3.75
C HIS A 109 15.56 7.18 5.14
N PRO A 110 14.44 7.92 5.25
CA PRO A 110 14.00 8.54 6.51
C PRO A 110 13.62 7.52 7.59
N VAL A 111 13.14 6.33 7.21
CA VAL A 111 12.70 5.28 8.14
C VAL A 111 13.85 4.31 8.46
N THR A 112 14.44 3.68 7.44
CA THR A 112 15.52 2.69 7.62
C THR A 112 16.84 3.32 7.99
N ARG A 113 17.01 4.62 7.68
CA ARG A 113 18.24 5.40 7.86
C ARG A 113 19.43 4.89 7.03
N THR A 114 19.19 3.99 6.10
CA THR A 114 20.22 3.46 5.19
C THR A 114 20.56 4.48 4.11
N PRO A 115 21.83 4.60 3.71
CA PRO A 115 22.21 5.31 2.50
C PRO A 115 21.66 4.57 1.28
N GLU A 116 21.00 5.32 0.40
CA GLU A 116 20.43 4.83 -0.85
C GLU A 116 21.09 5.57 -2.02
N MET A 117 21.19 4.86 -3.16
CA MET A 117 21.76 5.41 -4.39
C MET A 117 21.06 4.77 -5.58
N LYS A 118 20.71 5.56 -6.57
CA LYS A 118 20.18 5.06 -7.85
C LYS A 118 20.19 6.13 -8.94
N SER A 119 20.00 5.71 -10.19
CA SER A 119 19.69 6.61 -11.29
C SER A 119 18.27 7.17 -11.17
N ALA A 120 18.11 8.48 -11.38
CA ALA A 120 16.82 9.14 -11.31
C ALA A 120 15.94 8.75 -12.50
N SER A 121 14.70 8.40 -12.22
CA SER A 121 13.68 8.24 -13.24
C SER A 121 12.97 9.56 -13.54
N PRO A 122 12.36 9.74 -14.74
CA PRO A 122 11.57 10.94 -15.05
C PRO A 122 10.46 11.21 -14.02
N ALA A 123 9.82 10.17 -13.50
CA ALA A 123 8.77 10.32 -12.48
C ALA A 123 9.30 10.86 -11.15
N GLU A 124 10.49 10.43 -10.73
CA GLU A 124 11.14 10.94 -9.52
C GLU A 124 11.57 12.39 -9.67
N LEU A 125 12.16 12.74 -10.81
CA LEU A 125 12.52 14.14 -11.12
C LEU A 125 11.29 15.04 -11.19
N LEU A 126 10.17 14.54 -11.75
CA LEU A 126 8.90 15.25 -11.77
C LEU A 126 8.38 15.49 -10.33
N ALA A 127 8.41 14.47 -9.47
CA ALA A 127 7.99 14.60 -8.09
C ALA A 127 8.81 15.64 -7.32
N LEU A 128 10.13 15.64 -7.50
CA LEU A 128 11.01 16.65 -6.90
C LEU A 128 10.68 18.04 -7.42
N LYS A 129 10.45 18.18 -8.72
CA LYS A 129 10.09 19.46 -9.35
C LYS A 129 8.76 20.00 -8.83
N ILE A 130 7.73 19.14 -8.71
CA ILE A 130 6.42 19.51 -8.16
C ILE A 130 6.57 20.13 -6.77
N VAL A 131 7.34 19.50 -5.90
CA VAL A 131 7.54 19.99 -4.52
C VAL A 131 8.41 21.25 -4.48
N THR A 132 9.45 21.33 -5.30
CA THR A 132 10.37 22.48 -5.31
C THR A 132 9.70 23.74 -5.87
N GLU A 133 8.93 23.60 -6.96
CA GLU A 133 8.28 24.70 -7.67
C GLU A 133 6.82 24.89 -7.23
N GLN A 134 6.32 24.09 -6.28
CA GLN A 134 4.95 24.13 -5.77
C GLN A 134 3.90 24.05 -6.90
N LEU A 135 4.12 23.14 -7.84
CA LEU A 135 3.26 22.97 -9.00
C LEU A 135 1.97 22.22 -8.62
N GLU A 136 0.86 22.57 -9.27
CA GLU A 136 -0.43 21.90 -9.07
C GLU A 136 -0.51 20.62 -9.92
N PRO A 137 -0.67 19.43 -9.31
CA PRO A 137 -0.72 18.15 -10.03
C PRO A 137 -1.82 18.10 -11.11
N VAL A 138 -2.96 18.75 -10.86
CA VAL A 138 -4.09 18.80 -11.81
C VAL A 138 -3.71 19.58 -13.09
N GLU A 139 -2.98 20.67 -12.97
CA GLU A 139 -2.55 21.49 -14.11
C GLU A 139 -1.51 20.74 -14.96
N ILE A 140 -0.57 20.04 -14.30
CA ILE A 140 0.42 19.19 -14.99
C ILE A 140 -0.29 18.08 -15.76
N ALA A 141 -1.23 17.37 -15.11
CA ALA A 141 -1.99 16.30 -15.71
C ALA A 141 -2.76 16.78 -16.95
N ALA A 142 -3.46 17.92 -16.84
CA ALA A 142 -4.20 18.52 -17.94
C ALA A 142 -3.30 18.96 -19.10
N SER A 143 -2.14 19.56 -18.81
CA SER A 143 -1.21 20.02 -19.85
C SER A 143 -0.53 18.91 -20.65
N HIS A 144 -0.49 17.70 -20.10
CA HIS A 144 0.13 16.54 -20.73
C HIS A 144 -0.88 15.46 -21.17
N ASP A 145 -2.17 15.74 -21.06
CA ASP A 145 -3.27 14.78 -21.35
C ASP A 145 -3.04 13.44 -20.61
N ARG A 146 -2.80 13.52 -19.30
CA ARG A 146 -2.58 12.37 -18.43
C ARG A 146 -3.56 12.37 -17.27
N PRO A 147 -3.97 11.18 -16.78
CA PRO A 147 -4.72 11.08 -15.52
C PRO A 147 -3.94 11.72 -14.36
N VAL A 148 -4.63 12.48 -13.53
CA VAL A 148 -4.00 13.14 -12.38
C VAL A 148 -3.37 12.14 -11.41
N GLY A 149 -3.93 10.95 -11.30
CA GLY A 149 -3.37 9.87 -10.48
C GLY A 149 -1.96 9.44 -10.87
N VAL A 150 -1.55 9.60 -12.13
CA VAL A 150 -0.16 9.33 -12.55
C VAL A 150 0.81 10.34 -11.92
N ILE A 151 0.36 11.59 -11.78
CA ILE A 151 1.17 12.66 -11.17
C ILE A 151 1.20 12.46 -9.65
N ASP A 152 0.03 12.19 -9.03
CA ASP A 152 -0.06 11.89 -7.59
C ASP A 152 0.80 10.66 -7.21
N GLU A 153 0.76 9.58 -8.02
CA GLU A 153 1.57 8.38 -7.79
C GLU A 153 3.09 8.67 -7.89
N ALA A 154 3.51 9.58 -8.75
CA ALA A 154 4.91 9.98 -8.81
C ALA A 154 5.38 10.61 -7.48
N VAL A 155 4.55 11.47 -6.88
CA VAL A 155 4.81 12.08 -5.55
C VAL A 155 4.78 11.03 -4.45
N ASP A 156 3.74 10.19 -4.40
CA ASP A 156 3.60 9.13 -3.39
C ASP A 156 4.74 8.11 -3.47
N SER A 157 5.15 7.74 -4.69
CA SER A 157 6.32 6.87 -4.92
C SER A 157 7.61 7.50 -4.40
N ALA A 158 7.80 8.80 -4.61
CA ALA A 158 8.97 9.53 -4.11
C ALA A 158 8.98 9.59 -2.57
N VAL A 159 7.81 9.72 -1.94
CA VAL A 159 7.66 9.63 -0.47
C VAL A 159 8.01 8.23 0.03
N ARG A 160 7.44 7.17 -0.57
CA ARG A 160 7.74 5.77 -0.19
C ARG A 160 9.23 5.43 -0.31
N LYS A 161 9.91 6.01 -1.30
CA LYS A 161 11.37 5.86 -1.50
C LYS A 161 12.20 6.76 -0.59
N GLY A 162 11.56 7.64 0.16
CA GLY A 162 12.22 8.58 1.06
C GLY A 162 12.93 9.74 0.37
N LEU A 163 12.66 10.01 -0.90
CA LEU A 163 13.16 11.20 -1.65
C LEU A 163 12.43 12.47 -1.19
N LEU A 164 11.15 12.32 -0.86
CA LEU A 164 10.32 13.34 -0.26
C LEU A 164 9.93 12.93 1.16
N LEU A 165 9.73 13.92 2.01
CA LEU A 165 9.17 13.79 3.35
C LEU A 165 7.72 14.28 3.31
N ALA A 166 6.79 13.41 3.72
CA ALA A 166 5.39 13.77 3.82
C ALA A 166 5.07 14.39 5.18
N PRO A 167 4.18 15.39 5.23
CA PRO A 167 3.63 15.87 6.50
C PRO A 167 2.74 14.80 7.13
N SER A 168 2.59 14.86 8.46
CA SER A 168 1.72 13.94 9.20
C SER A 168 0.26 14.04 8.76
N SER A 169 -0.46 12.92 8.83
CA SER A 169 -1.90 12.90 8.60
C SER A 169 -2.65 13.83 9.54
N LYS A 170 -3.67 14.51 9.03
CA LYS A 170 -4.60 15.30 9.85
C LYS A 170 -5.68 14.44 10.51
N LEU A 171 -5.84 13.18 10.07
CA LEU A 171 -6.75 12.23 10.69
C LEU A 171 -6.09 11.55 11.88
N ARG A 172 -6.07 12.23 13.01
CA ARG A 172 -5.44 11.75 14.25
C ARG A 172 -6.47 11.53 15.35
N ARG A 173 -6.29 10.47 16.12
CA ARG A 173 -7.09 10.23 17.33
C ARG A 173 -6.68 11.20 18.43
N ASN A 174 -7.64 11.66 19.20
CA ASN A 174 -7.35 12.45 20.39
C ASN A 174 -6.76 11.56 21.48
N THR A 175 -5.45 11.64 21.66
CA THR A 175 -4.71 10.81 22.62
C THR A 175 -5.06 11.10 24.07
N SER A 176 -5.61 12.29 24.40
CA SER A 176 -6.02 12.61 25.76
C SER A 176 -7.17 11.72 26.27
N LYS A 177 -7.88 11.05 25.36
CA LYS A 177 -8.96 10.11 25.68
C LYS A 177 -8.50 8.65 25.71
N LEU A 178 -7.24 8.38 25.37
CA LEU A 178 -6.65 7.05 25.39
C LEU A 178 -5.99 6.82 26.77
N GLN A 179 -6.23 5.68 27.38
CA GLN A 179 -5.51 5.30 28.59
C GLN A 179 -4.02 5.12 28.25
N SER A 180 -3.16 5.87 28.91
CA SER A 180 -1.77 6.14 28.51
C SER A 180 -0.83 4.94 28.47
N SER A 181 -1.23 3.77 28.94
CA SER A 181 -0.35 2.58 29.03
C SER A 181 -0.41 1.65 27.80
N ALA A 182 -1.39 1.82 26.91
CA ALA A 182 -1.69 0.82 25.89
C ALA A 182 -1.33 1.22 24.44
N VAL A 183 -1.08 2.51 24.16
CA VAL A 183 -0.88 2.99 22.79
C VAL A 183 0.47 3.70 22.68
N THR A 184 1.47 2.98 22.19
CA THR A 184 2.85 3.48 22.07
C THR A 184 3.29 3.71 20.62
N THR A 185 2.47 3.38 19.62
CA THR A 185 2.86 3.49 18.21
C THR A 185 1.99 4.49 17.44
N GLU A 186 2.61 5.33 16.62
CA GLU A 186 1.93 6.29 15.73
C GLU A 186 0.86 5.61 14.86
N ALA A 187 1.06 4.38 14.44
CA ALA A 187 0.10 3.60 13.65
C ALA A 187 -1.30 3.46 14.30
N PHE A 188 -1.43 3.61 15.62
CA PHE A 188 -2.73 3.63 16.31
C PHE A 188 -3.31 5.02 16.49
N ILE A 189 -2.51 6.05 16.33
CA ILE A 189 -2.90 7.44 16.57
C ILE A 189 -3.29 8.10 15.26
N GLU A 190 -2.59 7.80 14.18
CA GLU A 190 -2.67 8.45 12.89
C GLU A 190 -3.21 7.50 11.83
N ALA A 191 -4.17 7.96 11.02
CA ALA A 191 -4.65 7.18 9.89
C ALA A 191 -3.74 7.42 8.69
N GLU A 192 -3.17 6.36 8.13
CA GLU A 192 -2.40 6.41 6.88
C GLU A 192 -3.32 6.33 5.65
N VAL A 193 -4.46 5.64 5.79
CA VAL A 193 -5.41 5.39 4.71
C VAL A 193 -6.82 5.78 5.17
N PHE A 194 -7.54 6.48 4.30
CA PHE A 194 -8.97 6.71 4.45
C PHE A 194 -9.73 5.82 3.45
N THR A 195 -10.69 5.03 3.94
CA THR A 195 -11.43 4.06 3.12
C THR A 195 -12.86 4.50 2.90
N LEU A 196 -13.24 4.60 1.63
CA LEU A 196 -14.63 4.67 1.18
C LEU A 196 -15.09 3.24 0.85
N GLN A 197 -15.92 2.63 1.70
CA GLN A 197 -16.66 1.43 1.34
C GLN A 197 -17.94 1.86 0.59
N TRP A 198 -18.03 1.55 -0.69
CA TRP A 198 -19.01 2.13 -1.59
C TRP A 198 -19.96 1.09 -2.19
N HIS A 199 -21.23 1.20 -1.81
CA HIS A 199 -22.29 0.37 -2.36
C HIS A 199 -22.79 1.01 -3.66
N ILE A 200 -22.21 0.64 -4.77
CA ILE A 200 -22.56 1.21 -6.09
C ILE A 200 -23.85 0.64 -6.68
N THR A 201 -24.25 -0.55 -6.22
CA THR A 201 -25.46 -1.25 -6.68
C THR A 201 -26.05 -2.13 -5.57
N HIS A 202 -27.35 -2.36 -5.60
CA HIS A 202 -28.03 -3.37 -4.79
C HIS A 202 -28.33 -4.66 -5.55
N ARG A 203 -28.00 -4.70 -6.85
CA ARG A 203 -28.13 -5.93 -7.64
C ARG A 203 -27.20 -6.99 -7.11
N CYS A 204 -27.75 -8.18 -6.86
CA CYS A 204 -27.02 -9.32 -6.34
C CYS A 204 -27.49 -10.60 -7.00
N ASP A 205 -26.56 -11.46 -7.34
CA ASP A 205 -26.79 -12.82 -7.86
C ASP A 205 -27.09 -13.85 -6.76
N LEU A 206 -26.99 -13.44 -5.48
CA LEU A 206 -27.29 -14.26 -4.33
C LEU A 206 -28.44 -13.70 -3.48
N HIS A 207 -29.05 -14.55 -2.64
CA HIS A 207 -30.11 -14.19 -1.71
C HIS A 207 -29.77 -14.68 -0.28
N CYS A 208 -28.68 -14.12 0.28
CA CYS A 208 -28.16 -14.58 1.57
C CYS A 208 -29.11 -14.26 2.72
N ARG A 209 -29.29 -15.23 3.64
CA ARG A 209 -30.20 -15.12 4.80
C ARG A 209 -29.71 -14.15 5.89
N HIS A 210 -28.48 -13.67 5.79
CA HIS A 210 -27.91 -12.69 6.72
C HIS A 210 -27.70 -11.30 6.07
N CYS A 211 -28.23 -11.08 4.86
CA CYS A 211 -28.07 -9.83 4.16
C CYS A 211 -28.67 -8.66 4.97
N TYR A 212 -27.84 -7.68 5.28
CA TYR A 212 -28.27 -6.55 6.10
C TYR A 212 -29.04 -5.49 5.28
N ASP A 213 -28.91 -5.50 3.97
CA ASP A 213 -29.53 -4.51 3.09
C ASP A 213 -30.07 -5.14 1.79
N ARG A 214 -31.39 -5.04 1.64
CA ARG A 214 -32.14 -5.44 0.45
C ARG A 214 -33.08 -4.35 -0.02
N SER A 215 -32.69 -3.09 0.20
CA SER A 215 -33.48 -1.95 -0.24
C SER A 215 -33.48 -1.86 -1.77
N ASP A 216 -34.56 -1.29 -2.33
CA ASP A 216 -34.72 -1.01 -3.77
C ASP A 216 -34.06 0.30 -4.20
N ARG A 217 -32.89 0.61 -3.64
CA ARG A 217 -32.15 1.79 -4.06
C ARG A 217 -31.63 1.62 -5.48
N LYS A 218 -31.66 2.71 -6.24
CA LYS A 218 -31.13 2.74 -7.60
C LYS A 218 -29.60 2.56 -7.56
N ASP A 219 -29.07 2.03 -8.65
CA ASP A 219 -27.65 2.05 -8.91
C ASP A 219 -27.10 3.48 -8.86
N VAL A 220 -25.86 3.64 -8.48
CA VAL A 220 -25.18 4.93 -8.50
C VAL A 220 -25.17 5.47 -9.94
N ASP A 221 -25.63 6.70 -10.12
CA ASP A 221 -25.53 7.38 -11.42
C ASP A 221 -24.04 7.63 -11.75
N PRO A 222 -23.55 7.31 -12.96
CA PRO A 222 -22.16 7.44 -13.32
C PRO A 222 -21.59 8.84 -13.09
N LYS A 223 -22.33 9.91 -13.37
CA LYS A 223 -21.90 11.28 -13.17
C LYS A 223 -21.73 11.58 -11.68
N GLN A 224 -22.70 11.21 -10.85
CA GLN A 224 -22.60 11.32 -9.41
C GLN A 224 -21.42 10.48 -8.87
N GLY A 225 -21.19 9.30 -9.46
CA GLY A 225 -20.05 8.45 -9.12
C GLY A 225 -18.72 9.15 -9.34
N LEU A 226 -18.52 9.82 -10.46
CA LEU A 226 -17.32 10.61 -10.73
C LEU A 226 -17.17 11.76 -9.73
N GLU A 227 -18.24 12.46 -9.38
CA GLU A 227 -18.24 13.53 -8.39
C GLU A 227 -17.82 13.02 -6.99
N VAL A 228 -18.29 11.84 -6.59
CA VAL A 228 -17.89 11.18 -5.32
C VAL A 228 -16.40 10.86 -5.32
N LEU A 229 -15.87 10.32 -6.43
CA LEU A 229 -14.43 10.03 -6.54
C LEU A 229 -13.56 11.29 -6.49
N ASP A 230 -14.02 12.39 -7.11
CA ASP A 230 -13.33 13.69 -7.04
C ASP A 230 -13.35 14.27 -5.61
N GLN A 231 -14.46 14.13 -4.90
CA GLN A 231 -14.57 14.53 -3.49
C GLN A 231 -13.66 13.67 -2.61
N MET A 232 -13.63 12.37 -2.85
CA MET A 232 -12.76 11.43 -2.12
C MET A 232 -11.29 11.80 -2.29
N ARG A 233 -10.85 12.04 -3.53
CA ARG A 233 -9.46 12.46 -3.79
C ARG A 233 -9.15 13.78 -3.07
N ARG A 234 -9.99 14.80 -3.19
CA ARG A 234 -9.79 16.10 -2.51
C ARG A 234 -9.69 15.94 -1.00
N PHE A 235 -10.58 15.14 -0.42
CA PHE A 235 -10.56 14.83 1.01
C PHE A 235 -9.24 14.19 1.44
N CYS A 236 -8.76 13.20 0.69
CA CYS A 236 -7.50 12.51 0.99
C CYS A 236 -6.30 13.45 0.93
N LEU A 237 -6.22 14.30 -0.08
CA LEU A 237 -5.16 15.32 -0.22
C LEU A 237 -5.21 16.33 0.93
N GLU A 238 -6.39 16.86 1.24
CA GLU A 238 -6.59 17.82 2.34
C GLU A 238 -6.18 17.23 3.70
N HIS A 239 -6.54 15.95 3.93
CA HIS A 239 -6.28 15.28 5.21
C HIS A 239 -4.94 14.53 5.23
N ARG A 240 -4.20 14.53 4.13
CA ARG A 240 -2.86 13.90 4.03
C ARG A 240 -2.91 12.40 4.35
N VAL A 241 -3.80 11.71 3.67
CA VAL A 241 -4.01 10.26 3.77
C VAL A 241 -4.09 9.66 2.38
N ALA A 242 -3.66 8.41 2.23
CA ALA A 242 -3.94 7.65 1.02
C ALA A 242 -5.45 7.33 0.94
N GLY A 243 -6.02 7.37 -0.25
CA GLY A 243 -7.42 7.00 -0.46
C GLY A 243 -7.57 5.54 -0.86
N GLN A 244 -8.58 4.85 -0.32
CA GLN A 244 -8.98 3.52 -0.77
C GLN A 244 -10.48 3.49 -1.07
N VAL A 245 -10.85 3.00 -2.24
CA VAL A 245 -12.23 2.71 -2.60
C VAL A 245 -12.45 1.21 -2.59
N SER A 246 -13.35 0.76 -1.72
CA SER A 246 -13.80 -0.62 -1.65
C SER A 246 -15.18 -0.73 -2.32
N PHE A 247 -15.19 -1.12 -3.59
CA PHE A 247 -16.43 -1.32 -4.34
C PHE A 247 -17.22 -2.50 -3.78
N SER A 248 -18.47 -2.27 -3.47
CA SER A 248 -19.35 -3.21 -2.80
C SER A 248 -20.82 -2.97 -3.21
N GLY A 249 -21.74 -3.53 -2.46
CA GLY A 249 -23.18 -3.45 -2.63
C GLY A 249 -23.80 -4.83 -2.57
N GLY A 250 -24.56 -5.22 -3.59
CA GLY A 250 -24.89 -6.62 -3.85
C GLY A 250 -23.66 -7.34 -4.43
N ASN A 251 -23.53 -7.31 -5.76
CA ASN A 251 -22.29 -7.67 -6.43
C ASN A 251 -21.90 -6.50 -7.35
N PRO A 252 -20.77 -5.79 -7.12
CA PRO A 252 -20.40 -4.59 -7.86
C PRO A 252 -20.28 -4.84 -9.38
N PHE A 253 -19.92 -6.05 -9.81
CA PHE A 253 -19.86 -6.41 -11.23
C PHE A 253 -21.24 -6.44 -11.94
N LEU A 254 -22.34 -6.36 -11.20
CA LEU A 254 -23.67 -6.23 -11.76
C LEU A 254 -24.09 -4.77 -12.01
N HIS A 255 -23.28 -3.82 -11.57
CA HIS A 255 -23.47 -2.42 -11.96
C HIS A 255 -23.05 -2.23 -13.42
N PRO A 256 -23.87 -1.65 -14.31
CA PRO A 256 -23.53 -1.54 -15.73
C PRO A 256 -22.25 -0.75 -16.00
N ASP A 257 -21.95 0.25 -15.18
CA ASP A 257 -20.80 1.14 -15.33
C ASP A 257 -19.68 0.83 -14.32
N PHE A 258 -19.64 -0.39 -13.73
CA PHE A 258 -18.63 -0.76 -12.73
C PHE A 258 -17.20 -0.53 -13.23
N LEU A 259 -16.84 -1.04 -14.40
CA LEU A 259 -15.48 -0.91 -14.93
C LEU A 259 -15.10 0.55 -15.19
N MET A 260 -16.05 1.37 -15.63
CA MET A 260 -15.83 2.82 -15.82
C MET A 260 -15.54 3.51 -14.47
N LEU A 261 -16.32 3.22 -13.41
CA LEU A 261 -16.08 3.77 -12.07
C LEU A 261 -14.77 3.25 -11.47
N TYR A 262 -14.45 1.98 -11.73
CA TYR A 262 -13.20 1.36 -11.29
C TYR A 262 -11.98 2.03 -11.94
N GLN A 263 -12.02 2.26 -13.24
CA GLN A 263 -11.01 3.00 -13.98
C GLN A 263 -10.90 4.44 -13.49
N ALA A 264 -12.02 5.14 -13.32
CA ALA A 264 -12.02 6.51 -12.83
C ALA A 264 -11.41 6.66 -11.42
N ALA A 265 -11.59 5.66 -10.55
CA ALA A 265 -10.94 5.63 -9.25
C ALA A 265 -9.43 5.40 -9.36
N HIS A 266 -9.01 4.48 -10.26
CA HIS A 266 -7.59 4.27 -10.57
C HIS A 266 -6.91 5.54 -11.10
N GLU A 267 -7.55 6.23 -12.04
CA GLU A 267 -7.05 7.48 -12.63
C GLU A 267 -6.90 8.64 -11.63
N ARG A 268 -7.46 8.49 -10.42
CA ARG A 268 -7.35 9.42 -9.28
C ARG A 268 -6.37 8.97 -8.19
N ASN A 269 -5.54 7.97 -8.49
CA ASN A 269 -4.58 7.38 -7.54
C ASN A 269 -5.26 6.85 -6.25
N LEU A 270 -6.47 6.32 -6.37
CA LEU A 270 -7.15 5.67 -5.25
C LEU A 270 -6.83 4.17 -5.26
N ASN A 271 -6.47 3.62 -4.11
CA ASN A 271 -6.31 2.19 -3.93
C ASN A 271 -7.66 1.49 -4.14
N LEU A 272 -7.68 0.45 -4.95
CA LEU A 272 -8.91 -0.24 -5.33
C LEU A 272 -9.07 -1.53 -4.56
N ALA A 273 -10.26 -1.82 -4.07
CA ALA A 273 -10.61 -3.08 -3.46
C ALA A 273 -12.02 -3.51 -3.90
N ILE A 274 -12.25 -4.81 -3.90
CA ILE A 274 -13.54 -5.40 -4.29
C ILE A 274 -14.09 -6.22 -3.12
N LEU A 275 -15.36 -5.99 -2.80
CA LEU A 275 -16.15 -6.82 -1.88
C LEU A 275 -17.35 -7.33 -2.69
N GLY A 276 -17.28 -8.59 -3.15
CA GLY A 276 -18.28 -9.11 -4.09
C GLY A 276 -18.45 -10.63 -4.02
N ASN A 277 -19.16 -11.15 -5.00
CA ASN A 277 -19.35 -12.57 -5.20
C ASN A 277 -18.41 -13.08 -6.32
N PRO A 278 -18.29 -14.41 -6.51
CA PRO A 278 -17.60 -14.98 -7.66
C PRO A 278 -18.14 -14.42 -8.99
N VAL A 279 -17.23 -14.17 -9.92
CA VAL A 279 -17.53 -13.69 -11.26
C VAL A 279 -16.75 -14.49 -12.29
N SER A 280 -17.07 -14.33 -13.58
CA SER A 280 -16.37 -15.05 -14.65
C SER A 280 -14.91 -14.60 -14.78
N GLU A 281 -14.06 -15.48 -15.31
CA GLU A 281 -12.65 -15.16 -15.60
C GLU A 281 -12.53 -13.94 -16.52
N ALA A 282 -13.40 -13.82 -17.52
CA ALA A 282 -13.42 -12.66 -18.42
C ALA A 282 -13.68 -11.33 -17.69
N GLN A 283 -14.53 -11.32 -16.66
CA GLN A 283 -14.76 -10.13 -15.83
C GLN A 283 -13.56 -9.81 -14.95
N VAL A 284 -12.89 -10.82 -14.41
CA VAL A 284 -11.64 -10.63 -13.66
C VAL A 284 -10.57 -10.06 -14.57
N ASP A 285 -10.40 -10.60 -15.79
CA ASP A 285 -9.40 -10.12 -16.74
C ASP A 285 -9.67 -8.68 -17.18
N ALA A 286 -10.93 -8.33 -17.45
CA ALA A 286 -11.32 -6.95 -17.79
C ALA A 286 -10.99 -5.95 -16.67
N MET A 287 -11.20 -6.32 -15.41
CA MET A 287 -10.82 -5.52 -14.25
C MET A 287 -9.29 -5.39 -14.14
N LEU A 288 -8.55 -6.50 -14.32
CA LEU A 288 -7.09 -6.52 -14.23
C LEU A 288 -6.39 -5.74 -15.35
N GLN A 289 -7.02 -5.61 -16.52
CA GLN A 289 -6.52 -4.74 -17.60
C GLN A 289 -6.51 -3.27 -17.20
N ILE A 290 -7.40 -2.84 -16.30
CA ILE A 290 -7.42 -1.48 -15.76
C ILE A 290 -6.38 -1.35 -14.66
N ALA A 291 -6.55 -2.12 -13.59
CA ALA A 291 -5.63 -2.13 -12.45
C ALA A 291 -5.83 -3.37 -11.59
N LYS A 292 -4.77 -3.80 -10.93
CA LYS A 292 -4.86 -4.87 -9.93
C LYS A 292 -5.42 -4.28 -8.62
N PRO A 293 -6.49 -4.87 -8.04
CA PRO A 293 -7.00 -4.42 -6.75
C PRO A 293 -6.02 -4.78 -5.63
N ALA A 294 -6.02 -3.97 -4.57
CA ALA A 294 -5.29 -4.27 -3.35
C ALA A 294 -5.74 -5.60 -2.73
N PHE A 295 -7.04 -5.89 -2.84
CA PHE A 295 -7.60 -7.21 -2.49
C PHE A 295 -8.96 -7.43 -3.17
N PHE A 296 -9.32 -8.71 -3.32
CA PHE A 296 -10.67 -9.14 -3.63
C PHE A 296 -11.21 -9.94 -2.44
N GLN A 297 -12.28 -9.44 -1.81
CA GLN A 297 -12.95 -10.10 -0.70
C GLN A 297 -14.19 -10.83 -1.18
N VAL A 298 -14.29 -12.11 -0.86
CA VAL A 298 -15.49 -12.93 -0.97
C VAL A 298 -15.93 -13.39 0.42
N SER A 299 -17.10 -14.03 0.51
CA SER A 299 -17.62 -14.50 1.79
C SER A 299 -17.90 -15.99 1.78
N LEU A 300 -17.58 -16.64 2.89
CA LEU A 300 -18.00 -17.99 3.25
C LEU A 300 -18.49 -18.00 4.68
N GLU A 301 -19.64 -18.66 4.93
CA GLU A 301 -20.30 -18.60 6.23
C GLU A 301 -20.09 -19.87 7.08
N GLY A 302 -19.25 -20.79 6.62
CA GLY A 302 -18.92 -22.08 7.25
C GLY A 302 -18.49 -23.09 6.20
N LEU A 303 -18.51 -24.37 6.55
CA LEU A 303 -18.33 -25.48 5.62
C LEU A 303 -19.54 -25.57 4.67
N GLU A 304 -19.46 -26.42 3.66
CA GLU A 304 -20.37 -26.47 2.51
C GLU A 304 -21.85 -26.44 2.90
N GLU A 305 -22.29 -27.36 3.76
CA GLU A 305 -23.70 -27.46 4.14
C GLU A 305 -24.22 -26.17 4.78
N HIS A 306 -23.48 -25.60 5.73
CA HIS A 306 -23.87 -24.36 6.40
C HIS A 306 -23.79 -23.17 5.47
N ASN A 307 -22.72 -23.06 4.69
CA ASN A 307 -22.54 -21.99 3.72
C ASN A 307 -23.71 -21.97 2.71
N ASP A 308 -24.01 -23.12 2.13
CA ASP A 308 -25.06 -23.26 1.12
C ASP A 308 -26.46 -23.03 1.69
N HIS A 309 -26.68 -23.36 2.97
CA HIS A 309 -27.90 -22.99 3.66
C HIS A 309 -28.09 -21.47 3.77
N ILE A 310 -27.02 -20.73 4.02
CA ILE A 310 -27.07 -19.27 4.19
C ILE A 310 -27.04 -18.53 2.84
N ARG A 311 -26.18 -18.93 1.92
CA ARG A 311 -25.89 -18.17 0.69
C ARG A 311 -26.56 -18.74 -0.57
N GLY A 312 -27.03 -19.98 -0.51
CA GLY A 312 -27.62 -20.69 -1.63
C GLY A 312 -26.78 -21.87 -2.08
N ARG A 313 -27.46 -22.91 -2.56
CA ARG A 313 -26.86 -24.17 -2.97
C ARG A 313 -25.77 -23.99 -4.02
N GLY A 314 -24.61 -24.62 -3.81
CA GLY A 314 -23.44 -24.59 -4.69
C GLY A 314 -22.57 -23.34 -4.54
N SER A 315 -22.95 -22.40 -3.67
CA SER A 315 -22.19 -21.17 -3.44
C SER A 315 -20.83 -21.45 -2.80
N TYR A 316 -20.73 -22.48 -1.96
CA TYR A 316 -19.46 -22.90 -1.34
C TYR A 316 -18.41 -23.28 -2.39
N GLN A 317 -18.75 -24.22 -3.27
CA GLN A 317 -17.84 -24.67 -4.32
C GLN A 317 -17.50 -23.55 -5.31
N SER A 318 -18.48 -22.73 -5.69
CA SER A 318 -18.27 -21.58 -6.55
C SER A 318 -17.24 -20.60 -5.96
N VAL A 319 -17.27 -20.35 -4.66
CA VAL A 319 -16.27 -19.49 -4.01
C VAL A 319 -14.89 -20.16 -4.00
N LEU A 320 -14.78 -21.46 -3.72
CA LEU A 320 -13.49 -22.16 -3.73
C LEU A 320 -12.85 -22.13 -5.13
N ASP A 321 -13.62 -22.39 -6.18
CA ASP A 321 -13.15 -22.35 -7.57
C ASP A 321 -12.69 -20.92 -7.96
N PHE A 322 -13.44 -19.92 -7.50
CA PHE A 322 -13.09 -18.52 -7.73
C PHE A 322 -11.81 -18.09 -6.99
N LEU A 323 -11.59 -18.56 -5.77
CA LEU A 323 -10.34 -18.31 -5.03
C LEU A 323 -9.14 -18.91 -5.75
N GLU A 324 -9.28 -20.09 -6.36
CA GLU A 324 -8.22 -20.69 -7.18
C GLU A 324 -7.95 -19.86 -8.44
N LEU A 325 -8.98 -19.31 -9.08
CA LEU A 325 -8.83 -18.40 -10.21
C LEU A 325 -8.07 -17.14 -9.79
N LEU A 326 -8.47 -16.47 -8.71
CA LEU A 326 -7.81 -15.26 -8.23
C LEU A 326 -6.35 -15.51 -7.84
N LYS A 327 -6.06 -16.66 -7.22
CA LYS A 327 -4.69 -17.08 -6.89
C LYS A 327 -3.83 -17.26 -8.15
N LYS A 328 -4.34 -17.88 -9.20
CA LYS A 328 -3.66 -17.99 -10.50
C LYS A 328 -3.37 -16.63 -11.15
N LYS A 329 -4.25 -15.66 -10.93
CA LYS A 329 -4.10 -14.27 -11.39
C LYS A 329 -3.26 -13.40 -10.43
N HIS A 330 -2.73 -13.99 -9.34
CA HIS A 330 -1.95 -13.29 -8.31
C HIS A 330 -2.70 -12.11 -7.65
N VAL A 331 -4.00 -12.19 -7.51
CA VAL A 331 -4.82 -11.22 -6.78
C VAL A 331 -4.82 -11.57 -5.30
N TYR A 332 -4.56 -10.60 -4.44
CA TYR A 332 -4.66 -10.79 -2.99
C TYR A 332 -6.09 -11.10 -2.59
N THR A 333 -6.32 -12.22 -1.93
CA THR A 333 -7.65 -12.75 -1.64
C THR A 333 -7.97 -12.67 -0.15
N MET A 334 -9.20 -12.21 0.13
CA MET A 334 -9.73 -12.20 1.49
C MET A 334 -11.03 -13.01 1.56
N VAL A 335 -11.19 -13.80 2.62
CA VAL A 335 -12.48 -14.41 2.94
C VAL A 335 -13.01 -13.80 4.24
N MET A 336 -14.25 -13.34 4.17
CA MET A 336 -14.99 -12.81 5.30
C MET A 336 -16.12 -13.76 5.68
N LEU A 337 -16.26 -14.05 6.97
CA LEU A 337 -17.38 -14.79 7.53
C LEU A 337 -18.24 -13.86 8.39
N THR A 338 -19.57 -13.96 8.26
CA THR A 338 -20.50 -13.31 9.19
C THR A 338 -20.79 -14.25 10.35
N LEU A 339 -20.24 -13.94 11.53
CA LEU A 339 -20.36 -14.79 12.71
C LEU A 339 -21.76 -14.74 13.29
N THR A 340 -22.40 -15.89 13.32
CA THR A 340 -23.69 -16.16 13.95
C THR A 340 -23.51 -17.22 15.04
N ARG A 341 -24.54 -17.44 15.85
CA ARG A 341 -24.52 -18.53 16.82
C ARG A 341 -24.43 -19.91 16.16
N SER A 342 -25.07 -20.05 14.99
CA SER A 342 -25.14 -21.34 14.27
C SER A 342 -23.87 -21.73 13.53
N ASN A 343 -22.90 -20.81 13.32
CA ASN A 343 -21.64 -21.11 12.63
C ASN A 343 -20.39 -20.92 13.50
N LEU A 344 -20.58 -20.74 14.80
CA LEU A 344 -19.47 -20.50 15.73
C LEU A 344 -18.43 -21.62 15.70
N ASP A 345 -18.88 -22.87 15.58
CA ASP A 345 -18.06 -24.08 15.47
C ASP A 345 -17.48 -24.32 14.08
N GLN A 346 -17.96 -23.59 13.05
CA GLN A 346 -17.53 -23.73 11.68
C GLN A 346 -16.28 -22.89 11.36
N VAL A 347 -16.01 -21.84 12.15
CA VAL A 347 -14.96 -20.84 11.84
C VAL A 347 -13.57 -21.46 11.79
N LEU A 348 -13.20 -22.26 12.80
CA LEU A 348 -11.88 -22.88 12.86
C LEU A 348 -11.68 -23.97 11.80
N PRO A 349 -12.64 -24.90 11.59
CA PRO A 349 -12.56 -25.83 10.46
C PRO A 349 -12.46 -25.14 9.10
N LEU A 350 -13.23 -24.06 8.87
CA LEU A 350 -13.16 -23.30 7.64
C LEU A 350 -11.78 -22.64 7.48
N ALA A 351 -11.21 -22.07 8.55
CA ALA A 351 -9.87 -21.48 8.51
C ALA A 351 -8.79 -22.51 8.10
N GLU A 352 -8.92 -23.78 8.49
CA GLU A 352 -8.01 -24.85 8.06
C GLU A 352 -8.19 -25.20 6.56
N VAL A 353 -9.43 -25.25 6.07
CA VAL A 353 -9.71 -25.46 4.63
C VAL A 353 -9.11 -24.33 3.78
N LEU A 354 -9.09 -23.10 4.29
CA LEU A 354 -8.63 -21.91 3.60
C LEU A 354 -7.12 -21.65 3.73
N ARG A 355 -6.41 -22.35 4.61
CA ARG A 355 -5.00 -22.10 4.98
C ARG A 355 -4.07 -21.81 3.80
N ASP A 356 -4.14 -22.59 2.73
CA ASP A 356 -3.27 -22.46 1.55
C ASP A 356 -4.00 -21.88 0.32
N ARG A 357 -5.23 -21.42 0.50
CA ARG A 357 -6.11 -20.97 -0.58
C ARG A 357 -6.26 -19.46 -0.63
N VAL A 358 -6.10 -18.79 0.51
CA VAL A 358 -6.32 -17.34 0.64
C VAL A 358 -5.18 -16.66 1.37
N ASP A 359 -5.05 -15.35 1.17
CA ASP A 359 -4.05 -14.54 1.86
C ASP A 359 -4.54 -14.09 3.24
N LEU A 360 -5.88 -13.93 3.41
CA LEU A 360 -6.44 -13.48 4.68
C LEU A 360 -7.84 -14.05 4.90
N PHE A 361 -8.08 -14.53 6.13
CA PHE A 361 -9.39 -14.94 6.62
C PHE A 361 -9.73 -14.16 7.89
N THR A 362 -10.98 -13.65 7.96
CA THR A 362 -11.46 -12.95 9.14
C THR A 362 -12.98 -13.09 9.26
N TYR A 363 -13.53 -12.60 10.38
CA TYR A 363 -14.98 -12.57 10.58
C TYR A 363 -15.47 -11.20 11.03
N ASN A 364 -16.72 -10.90 10.72
CA ASN A 364 -17.49 -9.84 11.33
C ASN A 364 -18.62 -10.46 12.16
N ARG A 365 -18.97 -9.83 13.27
CA ARG A 365 -20.18 -10.23 14.03
C ARG A 365 -21.43 -9.85 13.23
N LEU A 366 -22.46 -10.69 13.31
CA LEU A 366 -23.76 -10.44 12.70
C LEU A 366 -24.31 -9.06 13.10
N ALA A 367 -24.74 -8.30 12.12
CA ALA A 367 -25.62 -7.17 12.33
C ALA A 367 -27.07 -7.66 12.25
N MET A 368 -27.81 -7.57 13.37
CA MET A 368 -29.20 -8.05 13.47
C MET A 368 -30.17 -7.05 12.81
N VAL A 369 -29.95 -6.78 11.51
CA VAL A 369 -30.75 -5.89 10.68
C VAL A 369 -31.00 -6.54 9.33
N GLY A 370 -32.01 -6.09 8.59
CA GLY A 370 -32.41 -6.70 7.33
C GLY A 370 -32.78 -8.19 7.52
N GLU A 371 -32.35 -9.06 6.62
CA GLU A 371 -32.56 -10.52 6.74
C GLU A 371 -31.83 -11.10 7.97
N GLY A 372 -30.71 -10.50 8.35
CA GLY A 372 -29.94 -10.90 9.53
C GLY A 372 -30.68 -10.73 10.86
N ALA A 373 -31.78 -9.98 10.91
CA ALA A 373 -32.62 -9.85 12.08
C ALA A 373 -33.28 -11.18 12.51
N ASN A 374 -33.37 -12.14 11.60
CA ASN A 374 -33.94 -13.47 11.84
C ASN A 374 -32.88 -14.51 12.33
N LEU A 375 -31.62 -14.09 12.50
CA LEU A 375 -30.53 -14.93 12.95
C LEU A 375 -30.08 -14.54 14.36
N GLU A 376 -29.39 -15.46 15.03
CA GLU A 376 -28.92 -15.24 16.39
C GLU A 376 -27.42 -14.94 16.45
N THR A 377 -27.03 -14.01 17.32
CA THR A 377 -25.63 -13.80 17.71
C THR A 377 -25.23 -14.80 18.80
N PRO A 378 -23.94 -15.20 18.89
CA PRO A 378 -23.45 -15.98 20.02
C PRO A 378 -23.73 -15.29 21.35
N GLN A 379 -24.00 -16.08 22.39
CA GLN A 379 -24.06 -15.54 23.76
C GLN A 379 -22.67 -15.07 24.20
N PRO A 380 -22.57 -14.14 25.17
CA PRO A 380 -21.27 -13.58 25.60
C PRO A 380 -20.24 -14.64 26.01
N GLU A 381 -20.68 -15.70 26.71
CA GLU A 381 -19.81 -16.79 27.18
C GLU A 381 -19.37 -17.71 26.03
N GLU A 382 -20.25 -17.95 25.04
CA GLU A 382 -19.93 -18.68 23.81
C GLU A 382 -18.90 -17.92 22.99
N TYR A 383 -19.13 -16.62 22.80
CA TYR A 383 -18.24 -15.75 22.07
C TYR A 383 -16.86 -15.63 22.76
N HIS A 384 -16.82 -15.49 24.09
CA HIS A 384 -15.56 -15.43 24.82
C HIS A 384 -14.71 -16.69 24.64
N ARG A 385 -15.31 -17.88 24.76
CA ARG A 385 -14.61 -19.15 24.50
C ARG A 385 -14.09 -19.22 23.07
N PHE A 386 -14.92 -18.86 22.10
CA PHE A 386 -14.54 -18.80 20.70
C PHE A 386 -13.32 -17.88 20.47
N VAL A 387 -13.28 -16.68 21.05
CA VAL A 387 -12.16 -15.75 20.91
C VAL A 387 -10.86 -16.36 21.43
N ILE A 388 -10.90 -17.05 22.57
CA ILE A 388 -9.72 -17.76 23.11
C ILE A 388 -9.22 -18.82 22.13
N ASP A 389 -10.11 -19.62 21.58
CA ASP A 389 -9.75 -20.70 20.65
C ASP A 389 -9.30 -20.12 19.29
N TYR A 390 -9.92 -19.05 18.81
CA TYR A 390 -9.49 -18.31 17.63
C TYR A 390 -8.06 -17.76 17.77
N LEU A 391 -7.73 -17.14 18.91
CA LEU A 391 -6.40 -16.62 19.18
C LEU A 391 -5.33 -17.71 19.31
N LYS A 392 -5.71 -18.91 19.81
CA LYS A 392 -4.82 -20.08 19.82
C LYS A 392 -4.54 -20.59 18.41
N ALA A 393 -5.59 -20.80 17.60
CA ALA A 393 -5.49 -21.29 16.24
C ALA A 393 -4.68 -20.34 15.35
N ARG A 394 -4.87 -19.02 15.52
CA ARG A 394 -4.11 -17.99 14.80
C ARG A 394 -2.60 -18.12 14.96
N LYS A 395 -2.08 -18.65 16.08
CA LYS A 395 -0.63 -18.83 16.27
C LYS A 395 0.01 -19.78 15.26
N THR A 396 -0.78 -20.69 14.72
CA THR A 396 -0.32 -21.71 13.76
C THR A 396 -0.92 -21.54 12.36
N ASN A 397 -1.97 -20.72 12.21
CA ASN A 397 -2.60 -20.45 10.93
C ASN A 397 -2.43 -18.96 10.57
N PRO A 398 -1.46 -18.62 9.67
CA PRO A 398 -1.07 -17.24 9.40
C PRO A 398 -2.14 -16.41 8.67
N ILE A 399 -3.11 -17.05 7.99
CA ILE A 399 -4.16 -16.32 7.29
C ILE A 399 -5.20 -15.69 8.22
N MET A 400 -5.30 -16.15 9.47
CA MET A 400 -6.31 -15.71 10.44
C MET A 400 -5.99 -14.31 10.96
N ALA A 401 -6.78 -13.33 10.54
CA ALA A 401 -6.61 -11.93 10.94
C ALA A 401 -7.48 -11.57 12.15
N VAL A 402 -7.01 -10.56 12.89
CA VAL A 402 -7.74 -9.96 14.01
C VAL A 402 -8.38 -8.67 13.52
N LYS A 403 -9.71 -8.60 13.52
CA LYS A 403 -10.49 -7.43 13.10
C LYS A 403 -11.47 -6.95 14.18
N ASP A 404 -12.05 -7.89 14.95
CA ASP A 404 -13.03 -7.53 15.98
C ASP A 404 -12.35 -6.88 17.20
N SER A 405 -12.76 -5.66 17.53
CA SER A 405 -12.22 -4.91 18.67
C SER A 405 -12.46 -5.54 20.04
N LEU A 406 -13.47 -6.40 20.18
CA LEU A 406 -13.72 -7.13 21.44
C LEU A 406 -12.59 -8.13 21.77
N ILE A 407 -11.81 -8.55 20.79
CA ILE A 407 -10.60 -9.37 21.01
C ILE A 407 -9.59 -8.66 21.92
N ASN A 408 -9.57 -7.33 21.92
CA ASN A 408 -8.69 -6.55 22.78
C ASN A 408 -8.92 -6.82 24.28
N ILE A 409 -10.14 -7.16 24.69
CA ILE A 409 -10.44 -7.53 26.07
C ILE A 409 -9.62 -8.76 26.51
N GLU A 410 -9.46 -9.73 25.60
CA GLU A 410 -8.68 -10.92 25.88
C GLU A 410 -7.18 -10.68 25.72
N LEU A 411 -6.77 -9.90 24.73
CA LEU A 411 -5.37 -9.52 24.55
C LEU A 411 -4.84 -8.71 25.74
N GLU A 412 -5.64 -7.81 26.29
CA GLU A 412 -5.27 -7.03 27.49
C GLU A 412 -5.05 -7.95 28.71
N LYS A 413 -5.94 -8.93 28.94
CA LYS A 413 -5.77 -9.92 30.04
C LYS A 413 -4.47 -10.72 29.88
N GLN A 414 -4.06 -11.02 28.66
CA GLN A 414 -2.83 -11.75 28.36
C GLN A 414 -1.60 -10.85 28.28
N ARG A 415 -1.73 -9.56 28.57
CA ARG A 415 -0.66 -8.52 28.46
C ARG A 415 -0.01 -8.46 27.08
N HIS A 416 -0.75 -8.75 26.03
CA HIS A 416 -0.35 -8.55 24.65
C HIS A 416 -0.65 -7.11 24.21
N ASN A 417 0.06 -6.67 23.16
CA ASN A 417 -0.24 -5.40 22.52
C ASN A 417 -1.67 -5.40 21.99
N LEU A 418 -2.39 -4.30 22.26
CA LEU A 418 -3.75 -4.16 21.79
C LEU A 418 -3.78 -4.01 20.27
N PHE A 419 -4.83 -4.55 19.68
CA PHE A 419 -5.10 -4.42 18.27
C PHE A 419 -5.87 -3.11 18.00
N GLY A 420 -5.36 -2.30 17.10
CA GLY A 420 -5.97 -1.02 16.70
C GLY A 420 -7.13 -1.15 15.71
N GLY A 421 -7.85 -2.27 15.71
CA GLY A 421 -8.90 -2.59 14.75
C GLY A 421 -9.97 -1.53 14.62
N CYS A 422 -10.75 -1.61 13.53
CA CYS A 422 -11.88 -0.72 13.28
C CYS A 422 -12.87 -0.77 14.43
N THR A 423 -13.14 0.36 15.03
CA THR A 423 -14.11 0.51 16.12
C THR A 423 -15.51 0.89 15.63
N GLY A 424 -15.74 0.88 14.31
CA GLY A 424 -16.98 1.30 13.69
C GLY A 424 -17.01 2.79 13.36
N PHE A 425 -18.22 3.30 13.12
CA PHE A 425 -18.44 4.70 12.77
C PHE A 425 -17.86 5.68 13.80
N GLY A 426 -17.23 6.74 13.29
CA GLY A 426 -16.72 7.82 14.12
C GLY A 426 -15.23 7.73 14.46
N CYS A 427 -14.49 6.74 13.95
CA CYS A 427 -13.04 6.73 14.07
C CYS A 427 -12.34 7.77 13.17
N GLY A 428 -13.04 8.32 12.17
CA GLY A 428 -12.51 9.28 11.21
C GLY A 428 -11.65 8.68 10.09
N ALA A 429 -11.35 7.37 10.13
CA ALA A 429 -10.49 6.72 9.16
C ALA A 429 -11.26 6.02 8.02
N ALA A 430 -12.56 5.85 8.13
CA ALA A 430 -13.41 5.23 7.12
C ALA A 430 -14.86 5.67 7.25
N PHE A 431 -15.61 5.65 6.15
CA PHE A 431 -17.07 5.74 6.14
C PHE A 431 -17.66 4.81 5.08
N ASN A 432 -18.93 4.46 5.26
CA ASN A 432 -19.72 3.75 4.27
C ASN A 432 -20.62 4.74 3.54
N PHE A 433 -20.59 4.69 2.22
CA PHE A 433 -21.52 5.39 1.36
C PHE A 433 -22.49 4.35 0.74
N VAL A 434 -23.76 4.52 1.03
CA VAL A 434 -24.82 3.56 0.70
C VAL A 434 -25.90 4.21 -0.15
#